data_ee132837120ad6a883899614759861ab
#
_entry.id   ee132837120ad6a883899614759861ab
#
_cell.length_a   1.000
_cell.length_b   1.000
_cell.length_c   1.000
_cell.angle_alpha   90.00
_cell.angle_beta   90.00
_cell.angle_gamma   90.00
#
_symmetry.space_group_name_H-M   'P 1'
#
loop_
_entity.id
_entity.type
_entity.pdbx_description
1 polymer ?
#
loop_
_entity_poly.entity_id
_entity_poly.type
_entity_poly.pdbx_seq_one_letter_code
_entity_poly.pdbx_strand_id
1 'polypeptide(L)'
;SLKHIREYCASTALVQMALNIHNEVSPDHSTPLRQRQLQVLAGDFYSGKFYQILAHRGDTHVIHFLSDAVCLINQARTNLYDLFLNNQLSVEKYVHETEKICTALLKSWLQHERTKDNDNWDKLVSNLLTAEQLIADLSGTLPAYWPSSVNTQLQQKAWQLIEQSRLLVQDWDSQKTKRELEHLIEVTFPGVTHLGIAEEC
;
A
#
# COMPACT_ATOMS: atom_id res chain seq x y z
N SER A 1 -23.82 -1.92 4.88
CA SER A 1 -24.83 -1.04 4.27
C SER A 1 -24.17 0.19 3.67
N LEU A 2 -24.50 0.57 2.43
CA LEU A 2 -23.99 1.77 1.72
C LEU A 2 -24.09 3.08 2.55
N LYS A 3 -24.99 3.12 3.54
CA LYS A 3 -25.18 4.28 4.43
C LYS A 3 -23.92 4.63 5.23
N HIS A 4 -23.02 3.69 5.45
CA HIS A 4 -21.85 3.87 6.32
C HIS A 4 -20.52 3.85 5.56
N ILE A 5 -20.56 3.66 4.25
CA ILE A 5 -19.34 3.54 3.45
C ILE A 5 -18.45 4.79 3.52
N ARG A 6 -19.07 5.97 3.62
CA ARG A 6 -18.32 7.24 3.71
C ARG A 6 -17.50 7.34 4.98
N GLU A 7 -18.09 6.96 6.12
CA GLU A 7 -17.38 6.99 7.41
C GLU A 7 -16.28 5.93 7.46
N TYR A 8 -16.50 4.76 6.87
CA TYR A 8 -15.49 3.72 6.76
C TYR A 8 -14.32 4.16 5.87
N CYS A 9 -14.61 4.71 4.70
CA CYS A 9 -13.58 5.28 3.83
C CYS A 9 -12.82 6.42 4.52
N ALA A 10 -13.53 7.32 5.21
CA ALA A 10 -12.89 8.41 5.95
C ALA A 10 -12.01 7.87 7.09
N SER A 11 -12.48 6.87 7.85
CA SER A 11 -11.69 6.26 8.92
C SER A 11 -10.43 5.58 8.39
N THR A 12 -10.54 4.83 7.28
CA THR A 12 -9.39 4.18 6.63
C THR A 12 -8.39 5.22 6.10
N ALA A 13 -8.88 6.29 5.48
CA ALA A 13 -8.03 7.39 5.02
C ALA A 13 -7.30 8.09 6.18
N LEU A 14 -7.98 8.30 7.32
CA LEU A 14 -7.35 8.88 8.52
C LEU A 14 -6.27 7.97 9.09
N VAL A 15 -6.48 6.65 9.12
CA VAL A 15 -5.44 5.68 9.50
C VAL A 15 -4.24 5.78 8.56
N GLN A 16 -4.48 5.77 7.24
CA GLN A 16 -3.41 5.89 6.24
C GLN A 16 -2.63 7.20 6.39
N MET A 17 -3.33 8.33 6.60
CA MET A 17 -2.69 9.62 6.84
C MET A 17 -1.83 9.60 8.10
N ALA A 18 -2.33 9.04 9.21
CA ALA A 18 -1.57 8.89 10.45
C ALA A 18 -0.28 8.08 10.23
N LEU A 19 -0.39 6.93 9.55
CA LEU A 19 0.74 6.06 9.23
C LEU A 19 1.76 6.76 8.33
N ASN A 20 1.34 7.54 7.35
CA ASN A 20 2.23 8.28 6.47
C ASN A 20 2.96 9.38 7.23
N ILE A 21 2.26 10.17 8.05
CA ILE A 21 2.86 11.24 8.86
C ILE A 21 3.89 10.67 9.84
N HIS A 22 3.58 9.57 10.52
CA HIS A 22 4.55 8.92 11.41
C HIS A 22 5.78 8.39 10.66
N ASN A 23 5.59 7.91 9.43
CA ASN A 23 6.70 7.44 8.59
C ASN A 23 7.62 8.57 8.10
N GLU A 24 7.10 9.80 7.98
CA GLU A 24 7.85 10.98 7.56
C GLU A 24 8.65 11.64 8.70
N VAL A 25 8.46 11.18 9.95
CA VAL A 25 9.23 11.71 11.08
C VAL A 25 10.70 11.31 10.94
N SER A 26 11.52 12.26 10.46
CA SER A 26 12.93 12.01 10.26
C SER A 26 13.67 11.77 11.58
N PRO A 27 14.50 10.72 11.68
CA PRO A 27 15.42 10.55 12.79
C PRO A 27 16.58 11.57 12.73
N ASP A 28 16.78 12.22 11.60
CA ASP A 28 17.89 13.15 11.38
C ASP A 28 17.72 14.46 12.19
N HIS A 29 18.80 14.87 12.85
CA HIS A 29 18.86 16.11 13.60
C HIS A 29 18.82 17.38 12.72
N SER A 30 18.93 17.26 11.39
CA SER A 30 18.77 18.37 10.45
C SER A 30 17.35 18.94 10.46
N THR A 31 16.34 18.11 10.75
CA THR A 31 14.96 18.56 10.89
C THR A 31 14.73 19.17 12.27
N PRO A 32 14.21 20.43 12.37
CA PRO A 32 13.96 21.08 13.64
C PRO A 32 13.10 20.23 14.59
N LEU A 33 13.50 20.15 15.86
CA LEU A 33 12.79 19.36 16.89
C LEU A 33 11.30 19.68 16.94
N ARG A 34 10.92 20.95 16.86
CA ARG A 34 9.52 21.40 16.87
C ARG A 34 8.73 20.83 15.69
N GLN A 35 9.33 20.74 14.50
CA GLN A 35 8.68 20.16 13.33
C GLN A 35 8.41 18.68 13.51
N ARG A 36 9.41 17.92 14.00
CA ARG A 36 9.25 16.49 14.32
C ARG A 36 8.18 16.24 15.36
N GLN A 37 8.13 17.07 16.43
CA GLN A 37 7.09 16.98 17.44
C GLN A 37 5.69 17.25 16.86
N LEU A 38 5.56 18.25 15.99
CA LEU A 38 4.27 18.54 15.32
C LEU A 38 3.84 17.41 14.39
N GLN A 39 4.75 16.75 13.68
CA GLN A 39 4.46 15.56 12.87
C GLN A 39 3.92 14.43 13.73
N VAL A 40 4.58 14.12 14.87
CA VAL A 40 4.07 13.08 15.79
C VAL A 40 2.66 13.43 16.29
N LEU A 41 2.46 14.66 16.77
CA LEU A 41 1.14 15.11 17.25
C LEU A 41 0.06 15.08 16.15
N ALA A 42 0.42 15.41 14.92
CA ALA A 42 -0.52 15.33 13.79
C ALA A 42 -0.91 13.87 13.51
N GLY A 43 0.04 12.93 13.50
CA GLY A 43 -0.24 11.51 13.37
C GLY A 43 -1.16 10.99 14.48
N ASP A 44 -0.88 11.36 15.73
CA ASP A 44 -1.71 11.01 16.90
C ASP A 44 -3.12 11.60 16.78
N PHE A 45 -3.25 12.84 16.28
CA PHE A 45 -4.53 13.47 16.05
C PHE A 45 -5.38 12.69 15.03
N TYR A 46 -4.81 12.29 13.89
CA TYR A 46 -5.55 11.51 12.89
C TYR A 46 -5.89 10.11 13.39
N SER A 47 -5.00 9.47 14.13
CA SER A 47 -5.27 8.20 14.82
C SER A 47 -6.44 8.35 15.82
N GLY A 48 -6.45 9.41 16.61
CA GLY A 48 -7.57 9.70 17.52
C GLY A 48 -8.88 9.92 16.78
N LYS A 49 -8.85 10.56 15.60
CA LYS A 49 -10.07 10.85 14.82
C LYS A 49 -10.72 9.60 14.24
N PHE A 50 -9.96 8.65 13.70
CA PHE A 50 -10.59 7.41 13.21
C PHE A 50 -11.24 6.62 14.35
N TYR A 51 -10.58 6.51 15.51
CA TYR A 51 -11.17 5.89 16.69
C TYR A 51 -12.46 6.59 17.12
N GLN A 52 -12.45 7.93 17.15
CA GLN A 52 -13.62 8.72 17.51
C GLN A 52 -14.82 8.44 16.60
N ILE A 53 -14.61 8.41 15.27
CA ILE A 53 -15.66 8.16 14.28
C ILE A 53 -16.28 6.77 14.51
N LEU A 54 -15.46 5.74 14.60
CA LEU A 54 -15.92 4.36 14.69
C LEU A 54 -16.52 4.05 16.07
N ALA A 55 -15.94 4.59 17.14
CA ALA A 55 -16.45 4.39 18.51
C ALA A 55 -17.83 5.04 18.71
N HIS A 56 -18.07 6.26 18.17
CA HIS A 56 -19.40 6.88 18.21
C HIS A 56 -20.49 6.04 17.54
N ARG A 57 -20.12 5.19 16.62
CA ARG A 57 -21.01 4.28 15.90
C ARG A 57 -21.19 2.93 16.58
N GLY A 58 -20.34 2.62 17.55
CA GLY A 58 -20.28 1.28 18.15
C GLY A 58 -19.62 0.22 17.24
N ASP A 59 -18.90 0.63 16.18
CA ASP A 59 -18.29 -0.27 15.20
C ASP A 59 -16.94 -0.83 15.69
N THR A 60 -16.96 -1.46 16.87
CA THR A 60 -15.77 -2.00 17.53
C THR A 60 -15.03 -3.05 16.70
N HIS A 61 -15.76 -3.83 15.89
CA HIS A 61 -15.19 -4.80 14.98
C HIS A 61 -14.34 -4.16 13.89
N VAL A 62 -14.76 -2.97 13.37
CA VAL A 62 -13.97 -2.22 12.38
C VAL A 62 -12.71 -1.65 13.02
N ILE A 63 -12.82 -1.15 14.26
CA ILE A 63 -11.65 -0.72 15.03
C ILE A 63 -10.66 -1.86 15.18
N HIS A 64 -11.14 -3.07 15.48
CA HIS A 64 -10.29 -4.24 15.68
C HIS A 64 -9.48 -4.57 14.41
N PHE A 65 -10.15 -4.83 13.29
CA PHE A 65 -9.42 -5.25 12.09
C PHE A 65 -8.53 -4.16 11.48
N LEU A 66 -8.90 -2.87 11.60
CA LEU A 66 -8.01 -1.78 11.20
C LEU A 66 -6.80 -1.67 12.13
N SER A 67 -6.97 -1.91 13.43
CA SER A 67 -5.84 -1.94 14.38
C SER A 67 -4.90 -3.10 14.09
N ASP A 68 -5.41 -4.28 13.73
CA ASP A 68 -4.58 -5.42 13.31
C ASP A 68 -3.79 -5.09 12.04
N ALA A 69 -4.41 -4.41 11.07
CA ALA A 69 -3.71 -3.93 9.87
C ALA A 69 -2.59 -2.94 10.22
N VAL A 70 -2.83 -2.00 11.15
CA VAL A 70 -1.80 -1.07 11.65
C VAL A 70 -0.64 -1.83 12.30
N CYS A 71 -0.92 -2.83 13.13
CA CYS A 71 0.11 -3.68 13.73
C CYS A 71 0.96 -4.39 12.66
N LEU A 72 0.30 -4.97 11.64
CA LEU A 72 1.00 -5.63 10.53
C LEU A 72 1.91 -4.67 9.75
N ILE A 73 1.41 -3.44 9.46
CA ILE A 73 2.18 -2.41 8.76
C ILE A 73 3.43 -2.02 9.57
N ASN A 74 3.26 -1.76 10.86
CA ASN A 74 4.37 -1.37 11.72
C ASN A 74 5.39 -2.50 11.89
N GLN A 75 4.94 -3.75 11.99
CA GLN A 75 5.82 -4.91 12.00
C GLN A 75 6.61 -5.04 10.71
N ALA A 76 5.96 -4.90 9.55
CA ALA A 76 6.64 -4.96 8.25
C ALA A 76 7.67 -3.83 8.08
N ARG A 77 7.36 -2.61 8.54
CA ARG A 77 8.32 -1.48 8.54
C ARG A 77 9.53 -1.77 9.44
N THR A 78 9.29 -2.31 10.64
CA THR A 78 10.38 -2.71 11.55
C THR A 78 11.25 -3.79 10.93
N ASN A 79 10.63 -4.80 10.29
CA ASN A 79 11.36 -5.86 9.59
C ASN A 79 12.24 -5.30 8.46
N LEU A 80 11.72 -4.36 7.66
CA LEU A 80 12.51 -3.70 6.61
C LEU A 80 13.71 -2.98 7.20
N TYR A 81 13.51 -2.24 8.28
CA TYR A 81 14.58 -1.51 8.96
C TYR A 81 15.65 -2.46 9.51
N ASP A 82 15.25 -3.56 10.15
CA ASP A 82 16.17 -4.57 10.67
C ASP A 82 16.96 -5.27 9.55
N LEU A 83 16.29 -5.63 8.46
CA LEU A 83 16.94 -6.21 7.28
C LEU A 83 17.96 -5.25 6.67
N PHE A 84 17.63 -3.96 6.64
CA PHE A 84 18.52 -2.90 6.18
C PHE A 84 19.76 -2.79 7.08
N LEU A 85 19.60 -2.66 8.40
CA LEU A 85 20.69 -2.51 9.35
C LEU A 85 21.66 -3.70 9.34
N ASN A 86 21.13 -4.90 9.12
CA ASN A 86 21.91 -6.13 9.12
C ASN A 86 22.50 -6.49 7.73
N ASN A 87 22.35 -5.63 6.72
CA ASN A 87 22.74 -5.88 5.32
C ASN A 87 22.16 -7.21 4.76
N GLN A 88 20.93 -7.56 5.19
CA GLN A 88 20.23 -8.78 4.78
C GLN A 88 19.06 -8.51 3.85
N LEU A 89 18.87 -7.26 3.43
CA LEU A 89 17.80 -6.85 2.55
C LEU A 89 18.08 -7.33 1.12
N SER A 90 17.19 -8.17 0.58
CA SER A 90 17.16 -8.53 -0.84
C SER A 90 15.94 -7.91 -1.53
N VAL A 91 15.92 -7.91 -2.87
CA VAL A 91 14.79 -7.41 -3.66
C VAL A 91 13.50 -8.13 -3.29
N GLU A 92 13.53 -9.46 -3.14
CA GLU A 92 12.36 -10.27 -2.79
C GLU A 92 11.83 -9.92 -1.40
N LYS A 93 12.72 -9.76 -0.41
CA LYS A 93 12.33 -9.36 0.95
C LYS A 93 11.75 -7.95 0.96
N TYR A 94 12.36 -7.03 0.20
CA TYR A 94 11.86 -5.68 0.06
C TYR A 94 10.45 -5.65 -0.51
N VAL A 95 10.22 -6.32 -1.63
CA VAL A 95 8.91 -6.41 -2.28
C VAL A 95 7.88 -7.05 -1.33
N HIS A 96 8.26 -8.11 -0.63
CA HIS A 96 7.37 -8.82 0.30
C HIS A 96 6.92 -7.93 1.48
N GLU A 97 7.84 -7.22 2.12
CA GLU A 97 7.46 -6.32 3.23
C GLU A 97 6.73 -5.07 2.71
N THR A 98 7.10 -4.54 1.55
CA THR A 98 6.41 -3.42 0.88
C THR A 98 4.96 -3.80 0.56
N GLU A 99 4.71 -5.01 0.03
CA GLU A 99 3.35 -5.50 -0.19
C GLU A 99 2.51 -5.45 1.10
N LYS A 100 3.01 -5.97 2.22
CA LYS A 100 2.30 -5.91 3.50
C LYS A 100 1.98 -4.47 3.90
N ILE A 101 2.95 -3.56 3.77
CA ILE A 101 2.81 -2.15 4.16
C ILE A 101 1.71 -1.46 3.35
N CYS A 102 1.70 -1.60 2.04
CA CYS A 102 0.79 -0.86 1.18
C CYS A 102 -0.60 -1.50 1.06
N THR A 103 -0.75 -2.81 1.35
CA THR A 103 -2.00 -3.53 1.11
C THR A 103 -2.82 -3.83 2.37
N ALA A 104 -2.20 -3.85 3.57
CA ALA A 104 -2.84 -4.38 4.78
C ALA A 104 -4.19 -3.74 5.10
N LEU A 105 -4.33 -2.42 4.97
CA LEU A 105 -5.60 -1.72 5.25
C LEU A 105 -6.72 -2.15 4.29
N LEU A 106 -6.46 -2.26 2.99
CA LEU A 106 -7.48 -2.69 2.04
C LEU A 106 -7.76 -4.18 2.13
N LYS A 107 -6.75 -5.01 2.34
CA LYS A 107 -6.95 -6.45 2.55
C LYS A 107 -7.76 -6.73 3.81
N SER A 108 -7.62 -5.95 4.87
CA SER A 108 -8.45 -6.11 6.07
C SER A 108 -9.94 -5.88 5.78
N TRP A 109 -10.28 -4.94 4.90
CA TRP A 109 -11.64 -4.75 4.40
C TRP A 109 -12.13 -5.93 3.56
N LEU A 110 -11.31 -6.43 2.63
CA LEU A 110 -11.67 -7.58 1.80
C LEU A 110 -11.96 -8.84 2.63
N GLN A 111 -11.18 -9.07 3.68
CA GLN A 111 -11.39 -10.19 4.60
C GLN A 111 -12.66 -10.04 5.43
N HIS A 112 -13.04 -8.80 5.76
CA HIS A 112 -14.24 -8.49 6.50
C HIS A 112 -15.51 -8.60 5.64
N GLU A 113 -15.48 -8.06 4.44
CA GLU A 113 -16.59 -8.01 3.47
C GLU A 113 -16.57 -9.23 2.52
N ARG A 114 -16.63 -10.44 3.04
CA ARG A 114 -16.57 -11.68 2.23
C ARG A 114 -17.49 -11.66 1.02
N THR A 115 -16.91 -11.48 -0.16
CA THR A 115 -17.58 -11.59 -1.45
C THR A 115 -17.15 -12.88 -2.18
N LYS A 116 -17.88 -13.27 -3.24
CA LYS A 116 -17.51 -14.45 -4.05
C LYS A 116 -16.15 -14.29 -4.75
N ASP A 117 -15.74 -13.05 -5.01
CA ASP A 117 -14.54 -12.71 -5.80
C ASP A 117 -13.37 -12.26 -4.93
N ASN A 118 -13.40 -12.56 -3.62
CA ASN A 118 -12.35 -12.08 -2.69
C ASN A 118 -10.93 -12.40 -3.14
N ASP A 119 -10.69 -13.59 -3.69
CA ASP A 119 -9.36 -14.00 -4.15
C ASP A 119 -8.86 -13.13 -5.32
N ASN A 120 -9.75 -12.75 -6.24
CA ASN A 120 -9.42 -11.88 -7.35
C ASN A 120 -9.19 -10.43 -6.88
N TRP A 121 -10.01 -9.94 -5.94
CA TRP A 121 -9.81 -8.64 -5.31
C TRP A 121 -8.52 -8.60 -4.50
N ASP A 122 -8.21 -9.63 -3.73
CA ASP A 122 -6.97 -9.70 -2.95
C ASP A 122 -5.72 -9.63 -3.84
N LYS A 123 -5.70 -10.41 -4.93
CA LYS A 123 -4.64 -10.38 -5.94
C LYS A 123 -4.54 -9.02 -6.62
N LEU A 124 -5.66 -8.43 -7.02
CA LEU A 124 -5.68 -7.14 -7.70
C LEU A 124 -5.14 -6.03 -6.79
N VAL A 125 -5.60 -5.97 -5.54
CA VAL A 125 -5.11 -5.01 -4.53
C VAL A 125 -3.63 -5.22 -4.27
N SER A 126 -3.17 -6.47 -4.09
CA SER A 126 -1.76 -6.79 -3.93
C SER A 126 -0.93 -6.26 -5.07
N ASN A 127 -1.32 -6.59 -6.29
CA ASN A 127 -0.54 -6.26 -7.47
C ASN A 127 -0.47 -4.74 -7.71
N LEU A 128 -1.61 -4.05 -7.71
CA LEU A 128 -1.68 -2.63 -8.06
C LEU A 128 -1.00 -1.75 -7.02
N LEU A 129 -1.29 -1.96 -5.72
CA LEU A 129 -0.69 -1.13 -4.67
C LEU A 129 0.81 -1.39 -4.50
N THR A 130 1.24 -2.65 -4.66
CA THR A 130 2.67 -2.95 -4.62
C THR A 130 3.38 -2.34 -5.82
N ALA A 131 2.82 -2.43 -7.03
CA ALA A 131 3.41 -1.81 -8.21
C ALA A 131 3.51 -0.29 -8.08
N GLU A 132 2.46 0.39 -7.60
CA GLU A 132 2.44 1.83 -7.35
C GLU A 132 3.54 2.23 -6.37
N GLN A 133 3.67 1.52 -5.25
CA GLN A 133 4.70 1.79 -4.25
C GLN A 133 6.10 1.57 -4.81
N LEU A 134 6.36 0.47 -5.53
CA LEU A 134 7.67 0.23 -6.13
C LEU A 134 8.06 1.31 -7.13
N ILE A 135 7.12 1.82 -7.94
CA ILE A 135 7.35 2.93 -8.86
C ILE A 135 7.67 4.23 -8.10
N ALA A 136 6.93 4.51 -7.02
CA ALA A 136 7.20 5.67 -6.17
C ALA A 136 8.59 5.60 -5.54
N ASP A 137 8.99 4.43 -5.03
CA ASP A 137 10.27 4.21 -4.37
C ASP A 137 11.46 4.37 -5.32
N LEU A 138 11.31 4.03 -6.60
CA LEU A 138 12.34 4.23 -7.64
C LEU A 138 12.73 5.70 -7.82
N SER A 139 11.89 6.65 -7.38
CA SER A 139 12.16 8.09 -7.48
C SER A 139 13.01 8.66 -6.33
N GLY A 140 13.56 7.85 -5.41
CA GLY A 140 14.55 8.34 -4.46
C GLY A 140 14.50 7.83 -3.02
N THR A 141 13.68 6.84 -2.71
CA THR A 141 13.57 6.28 -1.34
C THR A 141 14.39 5.01 -1.11
N LEU A 142 15.02 4.48 -2.17
CA LEU A 142 15.80 3.25 -2.10
C LEU A 142 17.12 3.44 -1.35
N PRO A 143 17.62 2.38 -0.67
CA PRO A 143 18.88 2.43 0.04
C PRO A 143 20.05 2.83 -0.85
N ALA A 144 20.83 3.83 -0.45
CA ALA A 144 21.95 4.36 -1.24
C ALA A 144 23.06 3.33 -1.56
N TYR A 145 23.14 2.23 -0.80
CA TYR A 145 24.11 1.15 -1.02
C TYR A 145 23.64 0.12 -2.05
N TRP A 146 22.38 0.19 -2.51
CA TRP A 146 21.89 -0.75 -3.51
C TRP A 146 22.47 -0.45 -4.89
N PRO A 147 22.94 -1.47 -5.61
CA PRO A 147 23.43 -1.26 -6.97
C PRO A 147 22.29 -0.86 -7.91
N SER A 148 22.63 -0.13 -8.98
CA SER A 148 21.66 0.32 -9.98
C SER A 148 20.85 -0.83 -10.63
N SER A 149 21.40 -2.06 -10.64
CA SER A 149 20.68 -3.25 -11.12
C SER A 149 19.42 -3.57 -10.30
N VAL A 150 19.33 -3.14 -9.04
CA VAL A 150 18.13 -3.30 -8.21
C VAL A 150 16.99 -2.44 -8.75
N ASN A 151 17.27 -1.23 -9.22
CA ASN A 151 16.25 -0.38 -9.82
C ASN A 151 15.58 -1.07 -11.02
N THR A 152 16.38 -1.72 -11.88
CA THR A 152 15.86 -2.49 -13.02
C THR A 152 15.00 -3.66 -12.56
N GLN A 153 15.43 -4.40 -11.52
CA GLN A 153 14.65 -5.52 -10.99
C GLN A 153 13.32 -5.08 -10.38
N LEU A 154 13.32 -3.98 -9.61
CA LEU A 154 12.08 -3.42 -9.03
C LEU A 154 11.14 -2.89 -10.11
N GLN A 155 11.69 -2.23 -11.13
CA GLN A 155 10.91 -1.76 -12.27
C GLN A 155 10.27 -2.92 -13.05
N GLN A 156 11.03 -3.97 -13.33
CA GLN A 156 10.52 -5.18 -13.97
C GLN A 156 9.42 -5.85 -13.11
N LYS A 157 9.64 -5.89 -11.79
CA LYS A 157 8.64 -6.46 -10.87
C LYS A 157 7.36 -5.64 -10.86
N ALA A 158 7.44 -4.31 -10.83
CA ALA A 158 6.27 -3.43 -10.90
C ALA A 158 5.49 -3.66 -12.21
N TRP A 159 6.17 -3.71 -13.35
CA TRP A 159 5.54 -3.99 -14.64
C TRP A 159 4.87 -5.37 -14.68
N GLN A 160 5.54 -6.40 -14.17
CA GLN A 160 4.96 -7.74 -14.06
C GLN A 160 3.64 -7.73 -13.26
N LEU A 161 3.59 -7.02 -12.15
CA LEU A 161 2.39 -6.91 -11.31
C LEU A 161 1.25 -6.17 -12.03
N ILE A 162 1.56 -5.12 -12.79
CA ILE A 162 0.58 -4.39 -13.60
C ILE A 162 0.00 -5.29 -14.70
N GLU A 163 0.84 -6.02 -15.42
CA GLU A 163 0.39 -6.94 -16.47
C GLU A 163 -0.45 -8.10 -15.90
N GLN A 164 -0.05 -8.67 -14.77
CA GLN A 164 -0.87 -9.66 -14.07
C GLN A 164 -2.24 -9.11 -13.68
N SER A 165 -2.31 -7.83 -13.27
CA SER A 165 -3.57 -7.16 -12.95
C SER A 165 -4.45 -6.98 -14.18
N ARG A 166 -3.87 -6.60 -15.33
CA ARG A 166 -4.60 -6.49 -16.61
C ARG A 166 -5.21 -7.83 -17.02
N LEU A 167 -4.40 -8.89 -16.96
CA LEU A 167 -4.88 -10.25 -17.28
C LEU A 167 -6.01 -10.68 -16.34
N LEU A 168 -5.86 -10.43 -15.03
CA LEU A 168 -6.88 -10.74 -14.05
C LEU A 168 -8.20 -10.01 -14.33
N VAL A 169 -8.13 -8.74 -14.74
CA VAL A 169 -9.31 -7.93 -15.06
C VAL A 169 -9.99 -8.38 -16.36
N GLN A 170 -9.26 -8.97 -17.32
CA GLN A 170 -9.86 -9.52 -18.53
C GLN A 170 -10.87 -10.64 -18.26
N ASP A 171 -10.63 -11.43 -17.23
CA ASP A 171 -11.48 -12.55 -16.83
C ASP A 171 -12.60 -12.17 -15.83
N TRP A 172 -12.81 -10.85 -15.61
CA TRP A 172 -13.79 -10.37 -14.62
C TRP A 172 -15.22 -10.55 -15.11
N ASP A 173 -16.07 -11.18 -14.29
CA ASP A 173 -17.46 -11.53 -14.67
C ASP A 173 -18.33 -10.32 -15.00
N SER A 174 -18.23 -9.25 -14.22
CA SER A 174 -19.02 -8.04 -14.39
C SER A 174 -18.38 -7.10 -15.42
N GLN A 175 -19.03 -6.93 -16.57
CA GLN A 175 -18.57 -6.01 -17.62
C GLN A 175 -18.47 -4.54 -17.15
N LYS A 176 -19.33 -4.12 -16.22
CA LYS A 176 -19.26 -2.77 -15.64
C LYS A 176 -18.00 -2.64 -14.79
N THR A 177 -17.80 -3.57 -13.86
CA THR A 177 -16.63 -3.58 -12.96
C THR A 177 -15.34 -3.70 -13.77
N LYS A 178 -15.31 -4.56 -14.79
CA LYS A 178 -14.18 -4.71 -15.70
C LYS A 178 -13.76 -3.38 -16.30
N ARG A 179 -14.68 -2.62 -16.91
CA ARG A 179 -14.39 -1.31 -17.52
C ARG A 179 -13.87 -0.29 -16.49
N GLU A 180 -14.45 -0.28 -15.30
CA GLU A 180 -14.02 0.61 -14.21
C GLU A 180 -12.59 0.28 -13.75
N LEU A 181 -12.25 -1.02 -13.65
CA LEU A 181 -10.90 -1.47 -13.28
C LEU A 181 -9.88 -1.23 -14.40
N GLU A 182 -10.22 -1.49 -15.66
CA GLU A 182 -9.38 -1.16 -16.82
C GLU A 182 -9.04 0.33 -16.82
N HIS A 183 -10.06 1.18 -16.65
CA HIS A 183 -9.84 2.63 -16.57
C HIS A 183 -8.97 3.03 -15.39
N LEU A 184 -9.18 2.43 -14.21
CA LEU A 184 -8.37 2.67 -13.02
C LEU A 184 -6.89 2.36 -13.29
N ILE A 185 -6.59 1.21 -13.90
CA ILE A 185 -5.23 0.81 -14.23
C ILE A 185 -4.59 1.79 -15.22
N GLU A 186 -5.32 2.22 -16.26
CA GLU A 186 -4.83 3.17 -17.26
C GLU A 186 -4.51 4.55 -16.64
N VAL A 187 -5.37 5.04 -15.75
CA VAL A 187 -5.17 6.34 -15.09
C VAL A 187 -4.04 6.29 -14.07
N THR A 188 -3.91 5.17 -13.33
CA THR A 188 -2.87 5.03 -12.31
C THR A 188 -1.49 4.80 -12.93
N PHE A 189 -1.41 4.09 -14.05
CA PHE A 189 -0.16 3.74 -14.72
C PHE A 189 -0.13 4.24 -16.18
N PRO A 190 -0.15 5.57 -16.41
CA PRO A 190 -0.15 6.12 -17.76
C PRO A 190 1.15 5.78 -18.47
N GLY A 191 1.05 5.26 -19.71
CA GLY A 191 2.22 4.93 -20.55
C GLY A 191 2.81 3.53 -20.34
N VAL A 192 2.29 2.73 -19.42
CA VAL A 192 2.56 1.28 -19.36
C VAL A 192 1.65 0.57 -20.37
N THR A 193 1.72 0.99 -21.64
CA THR A 193 1.10 0.26 -22.75
C THR A 193 2.13 -0.74 -23.25
N HIS A 194 1.75 -2.04 -23.29
CA HIS A 194 2.39 -3.14 -24.03
C HIS A 194 3.84 -2.87 -24.49
N LEU A 195 4.78 -2.79 -23.55
CA LEU A 195 6.17 -3.01 -23.91
C LEU A 195 6.27 -4.51 -24.17
N GLY A 196 6.12 -4.86 -25.46
CA GLY A 196 6.37 -6.19 -25.93
C GLY A 196 7.66 -6.69 -25.33
N ILE A 197 7.64 -7.93 -24.89
CA ILE A 197 8.83 -8.75 -24.70
C ILE A 197 9.61 -8.53 -26.01
N ALA A 198 10.68 -7.74 -25.93
CA ALA A 198 11.67 -7.73 -27.00
C ALA A 198 12.22 -9.15 -26.99
N GLU A 199 11.76 -9.95 -27.96
CA GLU A 199 12.38 -11.22 -28.30
C GLU A 199 13.85 -10.88 -28.61
N GLU A 200 14.72 -11.25 -27.71
CA GLU A 200 16.14 -11.34 -28.00
C GLU A 200 16.28 -12.43 -29.10
N CYS A 201 16.52 -11.99 -30.34
CA CYS A 201 17.12 -12.80 -31.38
C CYS A 201 18.62 -12.84 -31.20
#